data_219c8a2eeef022ba2121887c64e37045
#
_entry.id   219c8a2eeef022ba2121887c64e37045
#
_cell.length_a   1.000
_cell.length_b   1.000
_cell.length_c   1.000
_cell.angle_alpha   90.00
_cell.angle_beta   90.00
_cell.angle_gamma   90.00
#
_symmetry.space_group_name_H-M   'P 1'
#
loop_
_entity.id
_entity.type
_entity.pdbx_description
1 polymer ?
#
loop_
_entity_poly.entity_id
_entity_poly.type
_entity_poly.pdbx_seq_one_letter_code
_entity_poly.pdbx_strand_id
1 'polypeptide(L)'
;MNTPNLMQHWVDQFPEVSLDCSLYVFRLVEKHYTEVHRHYHTQDHIADMLEKMDVYFPEAPRSVVLAIFLHDVIYQPGSPNNELNSARFAMRHLGRLGLSREEVRAVARAIMATRKHVARNRVEAIVCDLDLLSLAYEPARYRKNTRLFR
;
A
#
# COMPACT_ATOMS: atom_id res chain seq x y z
N MET A 1 -4.02 -4.54 -20.88
CA MET A 1 -3.23 -3.79 -19.90
C MET A 1 -2.31 -4.73 -19.17
N ASN A 2 -1.05 -4.40 -19.13
CA ASN A 2 -0.08 -5.22 -18.40
C ASN A 2 -0.28 -4.99 -16.91
N THR A 3 -0.52 -6.06 -16.16
CA THR A 3 -0.53 -6.01 -14.71
C THR A 3 0.84 -5.53 -14.24
N PRO A 4 0.92 -4.52 -13.36
CA PRO A 4 2.22 -4.09 -12.84
C PRO A 4 2.98 -5.25 -12.22
N ASN A 5 4.27 -5.35 -12.52
CA ASN A 5 5.15 -6.30 -11.83
C ASN A 5 5.44 -5.73 -10.44
N LEU A 6 4.72 -6.22 -9.44
CA LEU A 6 4.80 -5.69 -8.08
C LEU A 6 6.21 -5.83 -7.48
N MET A 7 6.86 -6.95 -7.73
CA MET A 7 8.22 -7.17 -7.24
C MET A 7 9.18 -6.13 -7.81
N GLN A 8 9.09 -5.86 -9.12
CA GLN A 8 9.94 -4.86 -9.77
C GLN A 8 9.65 -3.45 -9.25
N HIS A 9 8.38 -3.09 -9.10
CA HIS A 9 7.99 -1.82 -8.50
C HIS A 9 8.58 -1.63 -7.10
N TRP A 10 8.53 -2.68 -6.29
CA TRP A 10 9.10 -2.66 -4.94
C TRP A 10 10.62 -2.45 -4.97
N VAL A 11 11.31 -3.29 -5.74
CA VAL A 11 12.79 -3.26 -5.84
C VAL A 11 13.29 -1.91 -6.35
N ASP A 12 12.58 -1.31 -7.29
CA ASP A 12 12.93 -0.01 -7.88
C ASP A 12 12.94 1.12 -6.84
N GLN A 13 12.25 0.95 -5.71
CA GLN A 13 12.24 1.96 -4.65
C GLN A 13 13.54 1.96 -3.82
N PHE A 14 14.37 0.94 -3.97
CA PHE A 14 15.56 0.75 -3.14
C PHE A 14 16.82 0.51 -3.97
N PRO A 15 17.22 1.46 -4.84
CA PRO A 15 18.34 1.24 -5.78
C PRO A 15 19.69 1.07 -5.07
N GLU A 16 19.83 1.58 -3.84
CA GLU A 16 21.08 1.53 -3.07
C GLU A 16 21.13 0.39 -2.08
N VAL A 17 20.08 -0.43 -2.01
CA VAL A 17 20.00 -1.56 -1.08
C VAL A 17 20.23 -2.85 -1.83
N SER A 18 20.87 -3.83 -1.19
CA SER A 18 21.07 -5.15 -1.81
C SER A 18 19.72 -5.75 -2.23
N LEU A 19 19.72 -6.41 -3.37
CA LEU A 19 18.52 -7.06 -3.88
C LEU A 19 17.94 -8.07 -2.87
N ASP A 20 18.82 -8.83 -2.20
CA ASP A 20 18.39 -9.81 -1.21
C ASP A 20 17.64 -9.17 -0.04
N CYS A 21 18.10 -8.01 0.45
CA CYS A 21 17.44 -7.31 1.54
C CYS A 21 16.06 -6.79 1.13
N SER A 22 15.96 -6.16 -0.04
CA SER A 22 14.67 -5.64 -0.51
C SER A 22 13.68 -6.75 -0.84
N LEU A 23 14.15 -7.86 -1.44
CA LEU A 23 13.32 -9.01 -1.74
C LEU A 23 12.85 -9.74 -0.47
N TYR A 24 13.67 -9.78 0.56
CA TYR A 24 13.26 -10.38 1.83
C TYR A 24 11.99 -9.69 2.38
N VAL A 25 12.01 -8.37 2.42
CA VAL A 25 10.84 -7.61 2.89
C VAL A 25 9.67 -7.77 1.93
N PHE A 26 9.90 -7.72 0.62
CA PHE A 26 8.84 -7.93 -0.38
C PHE A 26 8.14 -9.28 -0.17
N ARG A 27 8.88 -10.34 0.08
CA ARG A 27 8.31 -11.67 0.32
C ARG A 27 7.47 -11.73 1.58
N LEU A 28 7.84 -10.98 2.62
CA LEU A 28 6.99 -10.84 3.81
C LEU A 28 5.69 -10.15 3.48
N VAL A 29 5.75 -9.08 2.69
CA VAL A 29 4.57 -8.35 2.22
C VAL A 29 3.67 -9.26 1.39
N GLU A 30 4.24 -9.95 0.42
CA GLU A 30 3.53 -10.87 -0.47
C GLU A 30 2.83 -11.97 0.33
N LYS A 31 3.51 -12.54 1.32
CA LYS A 31 2.96 -13.57 2.19
C LYS A 31 1.69 -13.09 2.90
N HIS A 32 1.70 -11.87 3.41
CA HIS A 32 0.52 -11.30 4.05
C HIS A 32 -0.64 -11.09 3.07
N TYR A 33 -0.35 -10.60 1.86
CA TYR A 33 -1.38 -10.35 0.86
C TYR A 33 -1.96 -11.62 0.22
N THR A 34 -1.36 -12.78 0.44
CA THR A 34 -1.87 -14.06 -0.06
C THR A 34 -2.61 -14.87 1.01
N GLU A 35 -2.86 -14.30 2.18
CA GLU A 35 -3.61 -14.95 3.26
C GLU A 35 -5.04 -15.29 2.81
N VAL A 36 -5.50 -16.49 3.22
CA VAL A 36 -6.78 -17.04 2.73
C VAL A 36 -8.03 -16.23 3.14
N HIS A 37 -7.94 -15.44 4.20
CA HIS A 37 -9.07 -14.63 4.67
C HIS A 37 -9.22 -13.31 3.90
N ARG A 38 -8.33 -13.02 2.94
CA ARG A 38 -8.37 -11.78 2.17
C ARG A 38 -9.24 -11.96 0.93
N HIS A 39 -10.28 -11.14 0.83
CA HIS A 39 -11.16 -11.10 -0.34
C HIS A 39 -10.92 -9.87 -1.21
N TYR A 40 -10.80 -8.69 -0.60
CA TYR A 40 -10.57 -7.43 -1.29
C TYR A 40 -9.14 -6.90 -1.11
N HIS A 41 -8.59 -7.03 0.09
CA HIS A 41 -7.25 -6.50 0.46
C HIS A 41 -6.14 -7.42 -0.05
N THR A 42 -6.04 -7.54 -1.39
CA THR A 42 -5.14 -8.46 -2.09
C THR A 42 -4.12 -7.70 -2.93
N GLN A 43 -3.22 -8.44 -3.59
CA GLN A 43 -2.26 -7.86 -4.53
C GLN A 43 -2.93 -7.14 -5.69
N ASP A 44 -4.13 -7.53 -6.09
CA ASP A 44 -4.88 -6.85 -7.15
C ASP A 44 -5.21 -5.42 -6.76
N HIS A 45 -5.51 -5.16 -5.50
CA HIS A 45 -5.75 -3.81 -4.99
C HIS A 45 -4.49 -2.94 -5.07
N ILE A 46 -3.33 -3.50 -4.72
CA ILE A 46 -2.03 -2.81 -4.86
C ILE A 46 -1.78 -2.47 -6.32
N ALA A 47 -1.93 -3.45 -7.21
CA ALA A 47 -1.71 -3.27 -8.64
C ALA A 47 -2.63 -2.17 -9.21
N ASP A 48 -3.88 -2.15 -8.79
CA ASP A 48 -4.85 -1.14 -9.20
C ASP A 48 -4.45 0.26 -8.74
N MET A 49 -4.03 0.39 -7.48
CA MET A 49 -3.58 1.68 -6.95
C MET A 49 -2.33 2.19 -7.65
N LEU A 50 -1.37 1.31 -7.94
CA LEU A 50 -0.14 1.69 -8.67
C LEU A 50 -0.45 2.14 -10.09
N GLU A 51 -1.34 1.45 -10.78
CA GLU A 51 -1.77 1.83 -12.12
C GLU A 51 -2.42 3.22 -12.13
N LYS A 52 -3.31 3.48 -11.18
CA LYS A 52 -3.96 4.79 -11.04
C LYS A 52 -2.98 5.87 -10.61
N MET A 53 -2.01 5.54 -9.78
CA MET A 53 -0.95 6.47 -9.40
C MET A 53 -0.18 6.94 -10.64
N ASP A 54 0.19 6.02 -11.52
CA ASP A 54 0.93 6.36 -12.74
C ASP A 54 0.13 7.29 -13.65
N VAL A 55 -1.19 7.12 -13.70
CA VAL A 55 -2.08 7.95 -14.53
C VAL A 55 -2.31 9.33 -13.91
N TYR A 56 -2.66 9.39 -12.62
CA TYR A 56 -3.13 10.62 -11.98
C TYR A 56 -2.05 11.36 -11.19
N PHE A 57 -1.02 10.66 -10.73
CA PHE A 57 0.03 11.23 -9.88
C PHE A 57 1.41 10.72 -10.30
N PRO A 58 1.84 10.95 -11.57
CA PRO A 58 3.09 10.37 -12.08
C PRO A 58 4.34 10.87 -11.35
N GLU A 59 4.24 12.02 -10.67
CA GLU A 59 5.34 12.60 -9.89
C GLU A 59 5.27 12.26 -8.40
N ALA A 60 4.44 11.27 -8.02
CA ALA A 60 4.30 10.89 -6.62
C ALA A 60 5.62 10.42 -6.03
N PRO A 61 5.98 10.87 -4.81
CA PRO A 61 7.23 10.45 -4.18
C PRO A 61 7.20 8.98 -3.75
N ARG A 62 8.39 8.44 -3.50
CA ARG A 62 8.57 7.06 -3.04
C ARG A 62 7.69 6.69 -1.85
N SER A 63 7.47 7.62 -0.93
CA SER A 63 6.62 7.40 0.24
C SER A 63 5.19 7.00 -0.12
N VAL A 64 4.65 7.51 -1.24
CA VAL A 64 3.33 7.10 -1.74
C VAL A 64 3.36 5.65 -2.21
N VAL A 65 4.35 5.27 -3.00
CA VAL A 65 4.49 3.89 -3.49
C VAL A 65 4.57 2.91 -2.33
N LEU A 66 5.41 3.22 -1.34
CA LEU A 66 5.58 2.35 -0.18
C LEU A 66 4.31 2.26 0.67
N ALA A 67 3.59 3.35 0.83
CA ALA A 67 2.31 3.34 1.54
C ALA A 67 1.27 2.50 0.79
N ILE A 68 1.25 2.54 -0.54
CA ILE A 68 0.38 1.67 -1.34
C ILE A 68 0.65 0.20 -1.01
N PHE A 69 1.90 -0.23 -1.03
CA PHE A 69 2.26 -1.62 -0.72
C PHE A 69 1.90 -2.01 0.71
N LEU A 70 2.01 -1.08 1.66
CA LEU A 70 2.01 -1.42 3.08
C LEU A 70 0.72 -1.04 3.83
N HIS A 71 -0.21 -0.29 3.21
CA HIS A 71 -1.37 0.21 3.96
C HIS A 71 -2.29 -0.90 4.48
N ASP A 72 -2.38 -2.02 3.78
CA ASP A 72 -3.20 -3.17 4.17
C ASP A 72 -2.36 -4.43 4.44
N VAL A 73 -1.05 -4.29 4.69
CA VAL A 73 -0.17 -5.45 4.86
C VAL A 73 -0.60 -6.32 6.04
N ILE A 74 -1.04 -5.72 7.11
CA ILE A 74 -1.66 -6.43 8.23
C ILE A 74 -3.17 -6.23 8.12
N TYR A 75 -3.88 -7.32 7.90
CA TYR A 75 -5.34 -7.30 7.80
C TYR A 75 -5.95 -8.47 8.57
N GLN A 76 -6.71 -8.14 9.59
CA GLN A 76 -7.50 -9.06 10.38
C GLN A 76 -8.96 -8.63 10.28
N PRO A 77 -9.87 -9.46 9.72
CA PRO A 77 -11.27 -9.07 9.59
C PRO A 77 -11.86 -8.62 10.93
N GLY A 78 -12.51 -7.46 10.93
CA GLY A 78 -13.17 -6.91 12.11
C GLY A 78 -12.25 -6.22 13.12
N SER A 79 -10.92 -6.25 12.92
CA SER A 79 -10.02 -5.57 13.84
C SER A 79 -10.02 -4.05 13.61
N PRO A 80 -10.06 -3.23 14.69
CA PRO A 80 -9.91 -1.78 14.56
C PRO A 80 -8.46 -1.34 14.42
N ASN A 81 -7.48 -2.27 14.49
CA ASN A 81 -6.05 -1.96 14.55
C ASN A 81 -5.28 -2.33 13.28
N ASN A 82 -5.96 -2.61 12.17
CA ASN A 82 -5.29 -3.04 10.94
C ASN A 82 -4.30 -1.98 10.44
N GLU A 83 -4.70 -0.72 10.35
CA GLU A 83 -3.86 0.37 9.89
C GLU A 83 -2.71 0.64 10.86
N LEU A 84 -2.97 0.59 12.16
CA LEU A 84 -1.93 0.76 13.18
C LEU A 84 -0.88 -0.35 13.07
N ASN A 85 -1.30 -1.59 12.93
CA ASN A 85 -0.38 -2.72 12.81
C ASN A 85 0.37 -2.70 11.48
N SER A 86 -0.27 -2.25 10.41
CA SER A 86 0.39 -2.04 9.12
C SER A 86 1.45 -0.93 9.20
N ALA A 87 1.14 0.17 9.88
CA ALA A 87 2.10 1.24 10.13
C ALA A 87 3.30 0.76 10.96
N ARG A 88 3.05 -0.06 11.97
CA ARG A 88 4.13 -0.68 12.78
C ARG A 88 5.00 -1.61 11.95
N PHE A 89 4.39 -2.39 11.07
CA PHE A 89 5.14 -3.24 10.12
C PHE A 89 6.06 -2.38 9.25
N ALA A 90 5.53 -1.29 8.68
CA ALA A 90 6.31 -0.35 7.88
C ALA A 90 7.50 0.22 8.67
N MET A 91 7.27 0.69 9.89
CA MET A 91 8.33 1.25 10.74
C MET A 91 9.41 0.22 11.05
N ARG A 92 9.02 -1.05 11.29
CA ARG A 92 9.97 -2.12 11.61
C ARG A 92 10.88 -2.45 10.42
N HIS A 93 10.33 -2.49 9.20
CA HIS A 93 11.05 -3.03 8.05
C HIS A 93 11.69 -1.96 7.16
N LEU A 94 11.09 -0.78 7.00
CA LEU A 94 11.61 0.23 6.10
C LEU A 94 12.92 0.86 6.57
N GLY A 95 13.11 0.99 7.87
CA GLY A 95 14.38 1.50 8.42
C GLY A 95 15.57 0.64 8.01
N ARG A 96 15.37 -0.66 7.86
CA ARG A 96 16.41 -1.60 7.44
C ARG A 96 16.73 -1.48 5.94
N LEU A 97 15.85 -0.85 5.17
CA LEU A 97 16.02 -0.64 3.74
C LEU A 97 16.60 0.75 3.41
N GLY A 98 17.20 1.40 4.39
CA GLY A 98 17.95 2.64 4.19
C GLY A 98 17.11 3.91 4.12
N LEU A 99 15.82 3.85 4.45
CA LEU A 99 14.99 5.05 4.50
C LEU A 99 15.36 5.89 5.74
N SER A 100 15.30 7.21 5.56
CA SER A 100 15.43 8.13 6.69
C SER A 100 14.22 8.00 7.64
N ARG A 101 14.39 8.45 8.89
CA ARG A 101 13.28 8.47 9.85
C ARG A 101 12.10 9.29 9.34
N GLU A 102 12.38 10.37 8.64
CA GLU A 102 11.35 11.23 8.06
C GLU A 102 10.53 10.52 7.01
N GLU A 103 11.19 9.79 6.09
CA GLU A 103 10.50 8.99 5.09
C GLU A 103 9.66 7.88 5.73
N VAL A 104 10.22 7.16 6.70
CA VAL A 104 9.49 6.10 7.42
C VAL A 104 8.25 6.67 8.09
N ARG A 105 8.36 7.82 8.73
CA ARG A 105 7.22 8.49 9.36
C ARG A 105 6.17 8.93 8.33
N ALA A 106 6.61 9.44 7.19
CA ALA A 106 5.69 9.83 6.12
C ALA A 106 4.86 8.64 5.64
N VAL A 107 5.50 7.48 5.44
CA VAL A 107 4.80 6.25 5.06
C VAL A 107 3.83 5.81 6.16
N ALA A 108 4.28 5.76 7.41
CA ALA A 108 3.44 5.35 8.53
C ALA A 108 2.21 6.25 8.69
N ARG A 109 2.38 7.55 8.57
CA ARG A 109 1.26 8.51 8.63
C ARG A 109 0.28 8.34 7.48
N ALA A 110 0.79 8.07 6.28
CA ALA A 110 -0.08 7.83 5.12
C ALA A 110 -0.91 6.56 5.32
N ILE A 111 -0.31 5.50 5.88
CA ILE A 111 -1.03 4.28 6.24
C ILE A 111 -2.13 4.59 7.26
N MET A 112 -1.81 5.32 8.32
CA MET A 112 -2.79 5.69 9.35
C MET A 112 -3.92 6.55 8.79
N ALA A 113 -3.63 7.42 7.81
CA ALA A 113 -4.62 8.27 7.17
C ALA A 113 -5.71 7.45 6.45
N THR A 114 -5.39 6.27 5.93
CA THR A 114 -6.37 5.41 5.23
C THR A 114 -7.45 4.85 6.16
N ARG A 115 -7.25 4.90 7.47
CA ARG A 115 -8.24 4.42 8.44
C ARG A 115 -9.58 5.17 8.32
N LYS A 116 -9.50 6.50 8.21
CA LYS A 116 -10.68 7.37 8.07
C LYS A 116 -10.68 8.17 6.77
N HIS A 117 -9.67 7.98 5.94
CA HIS A 117 -9.44 8.73 4.70
C HIS A 117 -9.43 10.25 4.95
N VAL A 118 -8.72 10.66 6.01
CA VAL A 118 -8.52 12.07 6.36
C VAL A 118 -7.03 12.38 6.23
N ALA A 119 -6.69 13.23 5.26
CA ALA A 119 -5.32 13.58 4.94
C ALA A 119 -4.95 14.93 5.55
N ARG A 120 -3.70 15.05 6.04
CA ARG A 120 -3.12 16.28 6.60
C ARG A 120 -2.05 16.88 5.69
N ASN A 121 -1.61 16.14 4.68
CA ASN A 121 -0.60 16.59 3.72
C ASN A 121 -0.83 15.92 2.36
N ARG A 122 0.00 16.29 1.38
CA ARG A 122 -0.15 15.80 0.01
C ARG A 122 0.07 14.29 -0.12
N VAL A 123 1.07 13.74 0.55
CA VAL A 123 1.34 12.29 0.51
C VAL A 123 0.14 11.51 1.02
N GLU A 124 -0.38 11.89 2.18
CA GLU A 124 -1.58 11.26 2.75
C GLU A 124 -2.79 11.39 1.83
N ALA A 125 -2.97 12.58 1.22
CA ALA A 125 -4.09 12.83 0.31
C ALA A 125 -4.03 11.93 -0.93
N ILE A 126 -2.86 11.79 -1.53
CA ILE A 126 -2.70 10.91 -2.71
C ILE A 126 -3.03 9.47 -2.35
N VAL A 127 -2.49 8.96 -1.25
CA VAL A 127 -2.73 7.57 -0.83
C VAL A 127 -4.21 7.34 -0.54
N CYS A 128 -4.86 8.24 0.19
CA CYS A 128 -6.30 8.15 0.48
C CYS A 128 -7.14 8.18 -0.78
N ASP A 129 -6.82 9.09 -1.72
CA ASP A 129 -7.55 9.20 -2.97
C ASP A 129 -7.41 7.94 -3.84
N LEU A 130 -6.20 7.39 -3.92
CA LEU A 130 -5.95 6.15 -4.68
C LEU A 130 -6.70 4.97 -4.08
N ASP A 131 -6.72 4.87 -2.75
CA ASP A 131 -7.46 3.82 -2.06
C ASP A 131 -8.97 3.89 -2.37
N LEU A 132 -9.54 5.09 -2.32
CA LEU A 132 -10.96 5.31 -2.61
C LEU A 132 -11.31 5.15 -4.09
N LEU A 133 -10.41 5.52 -5.01
CA LEU A 133 -10.64 5.42 -6.45
C LEU A 133 -10.91 3.98 -6.89
N SER A 134 -10.32 3.01 -6.23
CA SER A 134 -10.56 1.60 -6.56
C SER A 134 -12.01 1.18 -6.32
N LEU A 135 -12.73 1.90 -5.45
CA LEU A 135 -14.14 1.65 -5.16
C LEU A 135 -15.08 2.38 -6.13
N ALA A 136 -14.64 3.51 -6.68
CA ALA A 136 -15.50 4.42 -7.45
C ALA A 136 -15.32 4.31 -8.97
N TYR A 137 -14.23 3.70 -9.45
CA TYR A 137 -13.80 3.78 -10.83
C TYR A 137 -14.72 3.07 -11.82
N GLU A 138 -15.24 1.89 -11.48
CA GLU A 138 -16.17 1.13 -12.33
C GLU A 138 -17.39 0.68 -11.53
N PRO A 139 -18.62 0.92 -12.03
CA PRO A 139 -19.84 0.51 -11.32
C PRO A 139 -19.87 -0.99 -10.96
N ALA A 140 -19.45 -1.85 -11.88
CA ALA A 140 -19.40 -3.30 -11.64
C ALA A 140 -18.38 -3.66 -10.55
N ARG A 141 -17.23 -3.02 -10.58
CA ARG A 141 -16.17 -3.21 -9.58
C ARG A 141 -16.60 -2.66 -8.22
N TYR A 142 -17.23 -1.51 -8.21
CA TYR A 142 -17.81 -0.92 -7.01
C TYR A 142 -18.81 -1.87 -6.35
N ARG A 143 -19.73 -2.42 -7.13
CA ARG A 143 -20.72 -3.39 -6.62
C ARG A 143 -20.06 -4.62 -6.02
N LYS A 144 -19.05 -5.16 -6.69
CA LYS A 144 -18.27 -6.31 -6.18
C LYS A 144 -17.63 -5.97 -4.85
N ASN A 145 -16.93 -4.85 -4.77
CA ASN A 145 -16.24 -4.43 -3.56
C ASN A 145 -17.22 -4.17 -2.41
N THR A 146 -18.35 -3.52 -2.69
CA THR A 146 -19.39 -3.27 -1.70
C THR A 146 -19.94 -4.58 -1.12
N ARG A 147 -20.11 -5.61 -1.95
CA ARG A 147 -20.56 -6.92 -1.47
C ARG A 147 -19.54 -7.59 -0.55
N LEU A 148 -18.24 -7.40 -0.80
CA LEU A 148 -17.18 -7.96 0.02
C LEU A 148 -17.10 -7.33 1.42
N PHE A 149 -17.60 -6.12 1.59
CA PHE A 149 -17.65 -5.42 2.88
C PHE A 149 -18.90 -5.71 3.70
N ARG A 150 -19.88 -6.39 3.14
CA ARG A 150 -21.08 -6.82 3.83
C ARG A 150 -20.91 -8.26 4.34
#